data_e82ebdb7be85bddb47d459e0de65288b
#
_entry.id   e82ebdb7be85bddb47d459e0de65288b
#
_cell.length_a   1.000
_cell.length_b   1.000
_cell.length_c   1.000
_cell.angle_alpha   90.00
_cell.angle_beta   90.00
_cell.angle_gamma   90.00
#
_symmetry.space_group_name_H-M   'P 1'
#
loop_
_entity.id
_entity.type
_entity.pdbx_description
1 polymer ?
#
loop_
_entity_poly.entity_id
_entity_poly.type
_entity_poly.pdbx_seq_one_letter_code
_entity_poly.pdbx_strand_id
1 'polypeptide(L)'
;VFADGARAERKAQIAKIVTDIAARVRHLDIAMTGDNDDANVLVKMVRDRDLYRTISTFYGSERAKEIRSSLDPQCLSGFRKNERFEIEHSDVILTVDNGDFVFFDCAYEELLQSLGPINDTSSVPWTMFNDNVSMGYFDVYDQYLLNLLYDPRIKAGMTVQEVKAVLPDVLADVRAWVRKVNNLPE
;
A
#
# COMPACT_ATOMS: atom_id res chain seq x y z
N VAL A 1 11.56 2.70 1.59
CA VAL A 1 10.88 3.08 0.32
C VAL A 1 11.82 3.94 -0.52
N PHE A 2 12.02 3.58 -1.77
CA PHE A 2 12.76 4.39 -2.74
C PHE A 2 11.82 4.86 -3.86
N ALA A 3 11.81 6.17 -4.14
CA ALA A 3 10.96 6.78 -5.16
C ALA A 3 11.77 7.21 -6.39
N ASP A 4 11.48 6.63 -7.55
CA ASP A 4 12.18 6.85 -8.81
C ASP A 4 11.28 7.41 -9.92
N GLY A 5 11.85 8.14 -10.86
CA GLY A 5 11.26 8.46 -12.16
C GLY A 5 10.44 9.74 -12.26
N ALA A 6 10.25 10.53 -11.19
CA ALA A 6 9.42 11.73 -11.22
C ALA A 6 10.17 13.02 -10.85
N ARG A 7 9.46 14.15 -11.01
CA ARG A 7 9.91 15.46 -10.52
C ARG A 7 10.04 15.46 -9.00
N ALA A 8 10.87 16.37 -8.47
CA ALA A 8 11.10 16.51 -7.03
C ALA A 8 9.80 16.68 -6.21
N GLU A 9 8.80 17.36 -6.78
CA GLU A 9 7.50 17.54 -6.18
C GLU A 9 6.77 16.20 -5.89
N ARG A 10 6.70 15.30 -6.87
CA ARG A 10 6.06 13.97 -6.71
C ARG A 10 6.83 13.10 -5.70
N LYS A 11 8.16 13.17 -5.73
CA LYS A 11 8.99 12.50 -4.70
C LYS A 11 8.71 13.03 -3.29
N ALA A 12 8.55 14.33 -3.14
CA ALA A 12 8.18 14.94 -1.86
C ALA A 12 6.78 14.55 -1.39
N GLN A 13 5.83 14.36 -2.33
CA GLN A 13 4.49 13.85 -2.01
C GLN A 13 4.54 12.39 -1.53
N ILE A 14 5.30 11.51 -2.19
CA ILE A 14 5.53 10.13 -1.70
C ILE A 14 6.16 10.15 -0.31
N ALA A 15 7.16 10.99 -0.07
CA ALA A 15 7.78 11.09 1.25
C ALA A 15 6.79 11.53 2.35
N LYS A 16 5.83 12.41 2.05
CA LYS A 16 4.75 12.78 2.97
C LYS A 16 3.80 11.62 3.25
N ILE A 17 3.43 10.85 2.22
CA ILE A 17 2.58 9.65 2.35
C ILE A 17 3.27 8.61 3.24
N VAL A 18 4.55 8.32 2.99
CA VAL A 18 5.33 7.38 3.81
C VAL A 18 5.40 7.86 5.26
N THR A 19 5.59 9.16 5.49
CA THR A 19 5.59 9.76 6.84
C THR A 19 4.21 9.63 7.51
N ASP A 20 3.12 9.83 6.77
CA ASP A 20 1.75 9.68 7.28
C ASP A 20 1.46 8.22 7.65
N ILE A 21 1.83 7.27 6.81
CA ILE A 21 1.71 5.83 7.10
C ILE A 21 2.52 5.46 8.35
N ALA A 22 3.78 5.88 8.45
CA ALA A 22 4.64 5.63 9.60
C ALA A 22 4.06 6.18 10.92
N ALA A 23 3.40 7.35 10.87
CA ALA A 23 2.80 7.96 12.05
C ALA A 23 1.52 7.23 12.52
N ARG A 24 0.82 6.51 11.64
CA ARG A 24 -0.50 5.92 11.89
C ARG A 24 -0.46 4.41 12.10
N VAL A 25 0.53 3.71 11.58
CA VAL A 25 0.69 2.25 11.76
C VAL A 25 1.74 1.96 12.83
N ARG A 26 1.30 1.50 14.01
CA ARG A 26 2.09 1.48 15.24
C ARG A 26 3.37 0.62 15.18
N HIS A 27 3.32 -0.51 14.52
CA HIS A 27 4.41 -1.50 14.55
C HIS A 27 5.07 -1.67 13.18
N LEU A 28 4.84 -0.72 12.27
CA LEU A 28 5.47 -0.66 10.98
C LEU A 28 6.65 0.31 11.03
N ASP A 29 7.83 -0.21 10.77
CA ASP A 29 9.03 0.61 10.54
C ASP A 29 9.15 0.89 9.03
N ILE A 30 8.71 2.05 8.61
CA ILE A 30 8.73 2.48 7.20
C ILE A 30 9.33 3.89 7.11
N ALA A 31 10.29 4.06 6.21
CA ALA A 31 10.93 5.34 5.93
C ALA A 31 11.37 5.44 4.48
N MET A 32 11.62 6.67 4.02
CA MET A 32 12.26 6.90 2.74
C MET A 32 13.76 6.58 2.82
N THR A 33 14.31 6.02 1.75
CA THR A 33 15.76 5.92 1.56
C THR A 33 16.19 6.69 0.31
N GLY A 34 17.43 7.14 0.29
CA GLY A 34 18.05 7.75 -0.89
C GLY A 34 18.72 6.74 -1.83
N ASP A 35 18.83 5.47 -1.43
CA ASP A 35 19.47 4.41 -2.16
C ASP A 35 18.48 3.31 -2.55
N ASN A 36 18.49 2.93 -3.81
CA ASN A 36 17.64 1.85 -4.32
C ASN A 36 18.05 0.48 -3.76
N ASP A 37 19.34 0.27 -3.52
CA ASP A 37 19.85 -1.02 -3.03
C ASP A 37 19.46 -1.29 -1.57
N ASP A 38 19.15 -0.23 -0.81
CA ASP A 38 18.65 -0.30 0.56
C ASP A 38 17.10 -0.41 0.64
N ALA A 39 16.40 -0.31 -0.49
CA ALA A 39 14.96 -0.27 -0.53
C ALA A 39 14.33 -1.65 -0.72
N ASN A 40 13.38 -2.00 0.14
CA ASN A 40 12.49 -3.15 -0.06
C ASN A 40 11.11 -2.77 -0.63
N VAL A 41 10.81 -1.50 -0.79
CA VAL A 41 9.67 -0.99 -1.57
C VAL A 41 10.18 -0.01 -2.62
N LEU A 42 9.99 -0.34 -3.89
CA LEU A 42 10.36 0.50 -5.03
C LEU A 42 9.10 1.17 -5.61
N VAL A 43 9.02 2.49 -5.52
CA VAL A 43 7.97 3.29 -6.15
C VAL A 43 8.47 3.84 -7.47
N LYS A 44 7.97 3.28 -8.57
CA LYS A 44 8.28 3.73 -9.94
C LYS A 44 7.21 4.69 -10.42
N MET A 45 7.58 5.93 -10.64
CA MET A 45 6.69 6.98 -11.12
C MET A 45 6.90 7.21 -12.61
N VAL A 46 5.84 7.11 -13.41
CA VAL A 46 5.90 7.18 -14.86
C VAL A 46 4.79 8.07 -15.42
N ARG A 47 4.91 8.48 -16.68
CA ARG A 47 3.76 9.06 -17.37
C ARG A 47 2.80 7.97 -17.80
N ASP A 48 1.54 8.28 -17.91
CA ASP A 48 0.49 7.36 -18.35
C ASP A 48 0.86 6.62 -19.65
N ARG A 49 1.35 7.34 -20.66
CA ARG A 49 1.83 6.74 -21.92
C ARG A 49 2.96 5.71 -21.79
N ASP A 50 3.71 5.73 -20.68
CA ASP A 50 4.83 4.85 -20.41
C ASP A 50 4.45 3.67 -19.48
N LEU A 51 3.24 3.70 -18.89
CA LEU A 51 2.78 2.76 -17.89
C LEU A 51 2.86 1.31 -18.41
N TYR A 52 2.25 1.01 -19.54
CA TYR A 52 2.23 -0.34 -20.12
C TYR A 52 3.64 -0.90 -20.37
N ARG A 53 4.54 -0.07 -20.88
CA ARG A 53 5.95 -0.47 -21.11
C ARG A 53 6.65 -0.77 -19.77
N THR A 54 6.38 0.03 -18.76
CA THR A 54 6.93 -0.18 -17.41
C THR A 54 6.41 -1.49 -16.81
N ILE A 55 5.09 -1.73 -16.86
CA ILE A 55 4.49 -3.00 -16.40
C ILE A 55 5.12 -4.20 -17.13
N SER A 56 5.31 -4.09 -18.47
CA SER A 56 5.98 -5.15 -19.24
C SER A 56 7.41 -5.42 -18.78
N THR A 57 8.13 -4.40 -18.36
CA THR A 57 9.50 -4.53 -17.85
C THR A 57 9.54 -5.24 -16.49
N PHE A 58 8.58 -4.95 -15.61
CA PHE A 58 8.52 -5.52 -14.25
C PHE A 58 7.94 -6.94 -14.23
N TYR A 59 6.88 -7.18 -14.99
CA TYR A 59 6.07 -8.41 -14.89
C TYR A 59 6.07 -9.27 -16.17
N GLY A 60 6.76 -8.82 -17.21
CA GLY A 60 6.78 -9.47 -18.52
C GLY A 60 5.60 -9.09 -19.40
N SER A 61 5.75 -9.28 -20.74
CA SER A 61 4.80 -8.80 -21.73
C SER A 61 3.44 -9.48 -21.68
N GLU A 62 3.39 -10.77 -21.35
CA GLU A 62 2.11 -11.51 -21.28
C GLU A 62 1.28 -11.04 -20.07
N ARG A 63 1.91 -10.92 -18.91
CA ARG A 63 1.23 -10.41 -17.72
C ARG A 63 0.76 -8.96 -17.90
N ALA A 64 1.58 -8.12 -18.56
CA ALA A 64 1.20 -6.75 -18.88
C ALA A 64 -0.04 -6.66 -19.80
N LYS A 65 -0.19 -7.57 -20.77
CA LYS A 65 -1.38 -7.65 -21.60
C LYS A 65 -2.64 -8.04 -20.80
N GLU A 66 -2.50 -9.02 -19.90
CA GLU A 66 -3.59 -9.44 -19.02
C GLU A 66 -4.05 -8.26 -18.12
N ILE A 67 -3.13 -7.59 -17.46
CA ILE A 67 -3.39 -6.43 -16.60
C ILE A 67 -4.13 -5.35 -17.40
N ARG A 68 -3.62 -4.98 -18.58
CA ARG A 68 -4.25 -3.96 -19.42
C ARG A 68 -5.66 -4.35 -19.89
N SER A 69 -5.88 -5.61 -20.20
CA SER A 69 -7.19 -6.08 -20.70
C SER A 69 -8.24 -6.22 -19.61
N SER A 70 -7.83 -6.41 -18.35
CA SER A 70 -8.73 -6.66 -17.24
C SER A 70 -9.07 -5.43 -16.43
N LEU A 71 -8.14 -4.51 -16.25
CA LEU A 71 -8.24 -3.42 -15.27
C LEU A 71 -8.07 -2.02 -15.87
N ASP A 72 -7.39 -1.88 -17.02
CA ASP A 72 -6.93 -0.57 -17.55
C ASP A 72 -6.35 0.35 -16.45
N PRO A 73 -5.36 -0.13 -15.70
CA PRO A 73 -4.96 0.48 -14.45
C PRO A 73 -4.25 1.81 -14.67
N GLN A 74 -4.45 2.77 -13.76
CA GLN A 74 -3.65 4.00 -13.66
C GLN A 74 -2.46 3.83 -12.72
N CYS A 75 -2.50 2.80 -11.90
CA CYS A 75 -1.47 2.40 -10.96
C CYS A 75 -1.57 0.90 -10.66
N LEU A 76 -0.54 0.35 -10.11
CA LEU A 76 -0.59 -1.01 -9.57
C LEU A 76 0.56 -1.27 -8.60
N SER A 77 0.38 -2.24 -7.72
CA SER A 77 1.41 -2.78 -6.87
C SER A 77 1.51 -4.30 -6.95
N GLY A 78 2.60 -4.80 -6.46
CA GLY A 78 2.84 -6.22 -6.29
C GLY A 78 3.99 -6.46 -5.33
N PHE A 79 4.07 -7.65 -4.76
CA PHE A 79 5.18 -8.02 -3.91
C PHE A 79 5.66 -9.46 -4.13
N ARG A 80 6.88 -9.70 -3.72
CA ARG A 80 7.45 -11.05 -3.59
C ARG A 80 7.53 -11.41 -2.12
N LYS A 81 7.15 -12.64 -1.80
CA LYS A 81 7.20 -13.19 -0.45
C LYS A 81 8.05 -14.45 -0.43
N ASN A 82 8.66 -14.74 0.72
CA ASN A 82 9.37 -15.98 0.97
C ASN A 82 8.42 -17.15 1.30
N GLU A 83 8.98 -18.32 1.58
CA GLU A 83 8.23 -19.53 1.94
C GLU A 83 7.48 -19.39 3.28
N ARG A 84 7.86 -18.42 4.13
CA ARG A 84 7.19 -18.09 5.39
C ARG A 84 6.11 -17.04 5.24
N PHE A 85 5.77 -16.65 4.00
CA PHE A 85 4.81 -15.61 3.65
C PHE A 85 5.23 -14.19 4.06
N GLU A 86 6.50 -13.96 4.40
CA GLU A 86 7.04 -12.64 4.71
C GLU A 86 7.34 -11.90 3.41
N ILE A 87 6.93 -10.64 3.30
CA ILE A 87 7.20 -9.79 2.14
C ILE A 87 8.69 -9.41 2.13
N GLU A 88 9.37 -9.71 1.02
CA GLU A 88 10.79 -9.42 0.84
C GLU A 88 11.02 -8.17 -0.01
N HIS A 89 10.17 -7.95 -0.99
CA HIS A 89 10.26 -6.82 -1.88
C HIS A 89 8.88 -6.48 -2.47
N SER A 90 8.61 -5.18 -2.62
CA SER A 90 7.39 -4.68 -3.25
C SER A 90 7.71 -3.68 -4.36
N ASP A 91 6.95 -3.76 -5.45
CA ASP A 91 6.99 -2.81 -6.56
C ASP A 91 5.65 -2.05 -6.59
N VAL A 92 5.74 -0.72 -6.69
CA VAL A 92 4.59 0.19 -6.84
C VAL A 92 4.81 1.01 -8.11
N ILE A 93 3.87 1.00 -9.04
CA ILE A 93 3.94 1.77 -10.28
C ILE A 93 2.81 2.80 -10.29
N LEU A 94 3.16 4.08 -10.40
CA LEU A 94 2.21 5.20 -10.34
C LEU A 94 2.31 6.07 -11.59
N THR A 95 1.17 6.49 -12.13
CA THR A 95 1.15 7.57 -13.13
C THR A 95 1.22 8.95 -12.46
N VAL A 96 1.91 9.90 -13.09
CA VAL A 96 2.19 11.22 -12.49
C VAL A 96 1.49 12.39 -13.19
N ASP A 97 0.79 12.15 -14.29
CA ASP A 97 0.22 13.15 -15.19
C ASP A 97 -1.32 13.12 -15.28
N ASN A 98 -1.98 12.29 -14.48
CA ASN A 98 -3.45 12.17 -14.41
C ASN A 98 -4.10 13.11 -13.36
N GLY A 99 -3.37 14.10 -12.86
CA GLY A 99 -3.84 15.05 -11.85
C GLY A 99 -3.52 14.65 -10.42
N ASP A 100 -3.65 15.60 -9.49
CA ASP A 100 -3.22 15.39 -8.10
C ASP A 100 -4.10 14.40 -7.36
N PHE A 101 -5.43 14.48 -7.56
CA PHE A 101 -6.36 13.57 -6.88
C PHE A 101 -6.07 12.12 -7.25
N VAL A 102 -5.97 11.80 -8.55
CA VAL A 102 -5.65 10.45 -9.02
C VAL A 102 -4.28 10.00 -8.51
N PHE A 103 -3.30 10.89 -8.48
CA PHE A 103 -1.98 10.56 -7.95
C PHE A 103 -2.02 10.20 -6.46
N PHE A 104 -2.73 10.96 -5.63
CA PHE A 104 -2.83 10.66 -4.20
C PHE A 104 -3.66 9.41 -3.92
N ASP A 105 -4.75 9.20 -4.64
CA ASP A 105 -5.58 8.01 -4.60
C ASP A 105 -4.72 6.76 -4.86
N CYS A 106 -4.10 6.68 -6.03
CA CYS A 106 -3.16 5.64 -6.42
C CYS A 106 -1.99 5.48 -5.43
N ALA A 107 -1.39 6.57 -4.98
CA ALA A 107 -0.20 6.48 -4.14
C ALA A 107 -0.50 5.92 -2.74
N TYR A 108 -1.62 6.28 -2.13
CA TYR A 108 -2.05 5.67 -0.87
C TYR A 108 -2.45 4.21 -1.05
N GLU A 109 -3.32 3.93 -2.01
CA GLU A 109 -3.81 2.58 -2.28
C GLU A 109 -2.65 1.61 -2.53
N GLU A 110 -1.83 1.89 -3.52
CA GLU A 110 -0.77 0.97 -3.93
C GLU A 110 0.37 0.84 -2.91
N LEU A 111 0.70 1.92 -2.18
CA LEU A 111 1.66 1.81 -1.08
C LEU A 111 1.10 0.95 0.05
N LEU A 112 -0.18 1.09 0.42
CA LEU A 112 -0.78 0.28 1.46
C LEU A 112 -0.97 -1.17 1.01
N GLN A 113 -1.38 -1.42 -0.24
CA GLN A 113 -1.43 -2.77 -0.81
C GLN A 113 -0.05 -3.45 -0.82
N SER A 114 1.00 -2.71 -1.16
CA SER A 114 2.37 -3.21 -1.17
C SER A 114 2.87 -3.68 0.21
N LEU A 115 2.19 -3.30 1.28
CA LEU A 115 2.46 -3.68 2.67
C LEU A 115 1.67 -4.92 3.13
N GLY A 116 0.87 -5.54 2.27
CA GLY A 116 0.20 -6.81 2.57
C GLY A 116 -1.21 -6.99 2.05
N PRO A 117 -2.15 -6.04 2.18
CA PRO A 117 -3.53 -6.22 1.73
C PRO A 117 -3.67 -6.06 0.21
N ILE A 118 -3.08 -6.96 -0.55
CA ILE A 118 -2.90 -6.89 -2.01
C ILE A 118 -4.20 -7.19 -2.81
N ASN A 119 -5.24 -7.69 -2.18
CA ASN A 119 -6.45 -8.07 -2.89
C ASN A 119 -7.53 -7.01 -2.69
N ASP A 120 -8.09 -6.55 -3.81
CA ASP A 120 -9.25 -5.67 -3.80
C ASP A 120 -10.51 -6.41 -3.34
N THR A 121 -11.45 -5.66 -2.79
CA THR A 121 -12.71 -6.20 -2.30
C THR A 121 -13.88 -5.25 -2.53
N SER A 122 -14.91 -5.72 -3.18
CA SER A 122 -16.18 -4.98 -3.33
C SER A 122 -17.12 -5.15 -2.11
N SER A 123 -16.76 -5.99 -1.13
CA SER A 123 -17.63 -6.29 0.01
C SER A 123 -17.61 -5.21 1.10
N VAL A 124 -16.64 -4.32 1.08
CA VAL A 124 -16.51 -3.20 2.02
C VAL A 124 -16.58 -1.88 1.24
N PRO A 125 -17.64 -1.08 1.40
CA PRO A 125 -17.88 0.08 0.54
C PRO A 125 -17.11 1.35 0.94
N TRP A 126 -16.29 1.33 1.98
CA TRP A 126 -15.54 2.49 2.50
C TRP A 126 -14.04 2.22 2.73
N THR A 127 -13.50 1.19 2.15
CA THR A 127 -12.05 0.95 2.12
C THR A 127 -11.47 1.42 0.80
N MET A 128 -10.25 1.90 0.81
CA MET A 128 -9.52 2.21 -0.42
C MET A 128 -9.14 0.96 -1.22
N PHE A 129 -9.20 -0.24 -0.60
CA PHE A 129 -9.03 -1.52 -1.29
C PHE A 129 -10.31 -1.99 -2.03
N ASN A 130 -11.18 -1.07 -2.37
CA ASN A 130 -12.38 -1.31 -3.19
C ASN A 130 -12.31 -0.43 -4.44
N ASP A 131 -12.13 -1.02 -5.61
CA ASP A 131 -12.00 -0.34 -6.91
C ASP A 131 -13.11 0.69 -7.23
N ASN A 132 -14.24 0.64 -6.52
CA ASN A 132 -15.32 1.60 -6.66
C ASN A 132 -15.20 2.81 -5.73
N VAL A 133 -14.14 2.88 -4.93
CA VAL A 133 -13.87 3.97 -3.97
C VAL A 133 -12.60 4.67 -4.40
N SER A 134 -12.67 5.99 -4.53
CA SER A 134 -11.50 6.83 -4.78
C SER A 134 -11.24 7.71 -3.56
N MET A 135 -10.06 7.58 -2.97
CA MET A 135 -9.73 8.15 -1.67
C MET A 135 -8.27 8.60 -1.59
N GLY A 136 -8.03 9.89 -1.77
CA GLY A 136 -6.68 10.46 -1.78
C GLY A 136 -6.05 10.65 -0.39
N TYR A 137 -6.37 9.80 0.61
CA TYR A 137 -5.86 9.88 1.99
C TYR A 137 -6.01 8.55 2.73
N PHE A 138 -5.23 8.35 3.79
CA PHE A 138 -5.26 7.15 4.62
C PHE A 138 -6.43 7.21 5.63
N ASP A 139 -7.56 6.58 5.28
CA ASP A 139 -8.78 6.60 6.09
C ASP A 139 -8.64 5.80 7.40
N VAL A 140 -9.50 6.15 8.35
CA VAL A 140 -9.54 5.52 9.68
C VAL A 140 -9.80 4.01 9.59
N TYR A 141 -10.68 3.57 8.69
CA TYR A 141 -10.96 2.14 8.51
C TYR A 141 -9.71 1.37 8.06
N ASP A 142 -9.02 1.89 7.06
CA ASP A 142 -7.80 1.25 6.53
C ASP A 142 -6.64 1.30 7.53
N GLN A 143 -6.61 2.32 8.41
CA GLN A 143 -5.69 2.34 9.56
C GLN A 143 -5.96 1.19 10.53
N TYR A 144 -7.23 0.80 10.76
CA TYR A 144 -7.54 -0.40 11.53
C TYR A 144 -6.96 -1.65 10.87
N LEU A 145 -7.16 -1.84 9.57
CA LEU A 145 -6.66 -3.00 8.84
C LEU A 145 -5.14 -3.12 8.91
N LEU A 146 -4.42 -2.04 8.65
CA LEU A 146 -2.96 -2.06 8.70
C LEU A 146 -2.44 -2.26 10.12
N ASN A 147 -3.02 -1.64 11.13
CA ASN A 147 -2.62 -1.85 12.52
C ASN A 147 -2.92 -3.25 13.03
N LEU A 148 -3.99 -3.92 12.54
CA LEU A 148 -4.24 -5.33 12.81
C LEU A 148 -3.17 -6.20 12.15
N LEU A 149 -2.87 -5.97 10.87
CA LEU A 149 -1.89 -6.74 10.11
C LEU A 149 -0.48 -6.66 10.72
N TYR A 150 -0.09 -5.48 11.20
CA TYR A 150 1.24 -5.22 11.78
C TYR A 150 1.32 -5.41 13.30
N ASP A 151 0.23 -5.86 13.97
CA ASP A 151 0.31 -6.19 15.41
C ASP A 151 1.27 -7.36 15.64
N PRO A 152 2.18 -7.27 16.62
CA PRO A 152 3.17 -8.33 16.87
C PRO A 152 2.60 -9.71 17.18
N ARG A 153 1.33 -9.83 17.54
CA ARG A 153 0.62 -11.10 17.76
C ARG A 153 0.13 -11.76 16.48
N ILE A 154 0.04 -10.98 15.37
CA ILE A 154 -0.32 -11.50 14.04
C ILE A 154 0.97 -11.71 13.24
N LYS A 155 1.18 -12.93 12.78
CA LYS A 155 2.41 -13.31 12.08
C LYS A 155 2.11 -13.74 10.66
N ALA A 156 3.05 -13.49 9.75
CA ALA A 156 3.00 -14.06 8.42
C ALA A 156 2.80 -15.60 8.48
N GLY A 157 1.94 -16.12 7.62
CA GLY A 157 1.62 -17.55 7.56
C GLY A 157 0.61 -18.08 8.58
N MET A 158 0.11 -17.24 9.51
CA MET A 158 -0.98 -17.65 10.41
C MET A 158 -2.25 -17.99 9.64
N THR A 159 -2.92 -19.03 10.09
CA THR A 159 -4.26 -19.40 9.60
C THR A 159 -5.33 -18.42 10.11
N VAL A 160 -6.48 -18.39 9.43
CA VAL A 160 -7.63 -17.58 9.86
C VAL A 160 -8.07 -17.93 11.30
N GLN A 161 -7.95 -19.19 11.72
CA GLN A 161 -8.32 -19.62 13.06
C GLN A 161 -7.36 -19.07 14.12
N GLU A 162 -6.06 -19.11 13.84
CA GLU A 162 -5.03 -18.54 14.73
C GLU A 162 -5.19 -17.03 14.87
N VAL A 163 -5.42 -16.32 13.75
CA VAL A 163 -5.71 -14.88 13.78
C VAL A 163 -6.96 -14.59 14.61
N LYS A 164 -8.07 -15.33 14.40
CA LYS A 164 -9.30 -15.15 15.16
C LYS A 164 -9.12 -15.34 16.66
N ALA A 165 -8.21 -16.21 17.09
CA ALA A 165 -7.94 -16.46 18.50
C ALA A 165 -7.31 -15.25 19.22
N VAL A 166 -6.48 -14.47 18.55
CA VAL A 166 -5.80 -13.28 19.11
C VAL A 166 -6.53 -11.97 18.81
N LEU A 167 -7.43 -11.98 17.83
CA LEU A 167 -8.09 -10.79 17.30
C LEU A 167 -8.80 -9.93 18.35
N PRO A 168 -9.54 -10.47 19.36
CA PRO A 168 -10.23 -9.64 20.36
C PRO A 168 -9.27 -8.72 21.12
N ASP A 169 -8.12 -9.24 21.56
CA ASP A 169 -7.11 -8.47 22.30
C ASP A 169 -6.38 -7.48 21.39
N VAL A 170 -6.02 -7.93 20.17
CA VAL A 170 -5.40 -7.06 19.15
C VAL A 170 -6.32 -5.90 18.83
N LEU A 171 -7.61 -6.16 18.59
CA LEU A 171 -8.58 -5.14 18.22
C LEU A 171 -8.78 -4.09 19.32
N ALA A 172 -8.72 -4.48 20.60
CA ALA A 172 -8.79 -3.54 21.72
C ALA A 172 -7.64 -2.52 21.68
N ASP A 173 -6.40 -3.04 21.52
CA ASP A 173 -5.20 -2.20 21.46
C ASP A 173 -5.15 -1.31 20.20
N VAL A 174 -5.52 -1.87 19.03
CA VAL A 174 -5.60 -1.14 17.77
C VAL A 174 -6.64 -0.02 17.86
N ARG A 175 -7.80 -0.28 18.46
CA ARG A 175 -8.84 0.75 18.68
C ARG A 175 -8.29 1.90 19.51
N ALA A 176 -7.63 1.62 20.61
CA ALA A 176 -7.03 2.66 21.46
C ALA A 176 -5.99 3.49 20.70
N TRP A 177 -5.14 2.83 19.90
CA TRP A 177 -4.13 3.51 19.08
C TRP A 177 -4.73 4.39 17.99
N VAL A 178 -5.63 3.84 17.15
CA VAL A 178 -6.26 4.58 16.05
C VAL A 178 -7.04 5.79 16.55
N ARG A 179 -7.76 5.64 17.67
CA ARG A 179 -8.44 6.78 18.32
C ARG A 179 -7.45 7.85 18.74
N LYS A 180 -6.34 7.47 19.36
CA LYS A 180 -5.30 8.38 19.83
C LYS A 180 -4.69 9.19 18.68
N VAL A 181 -4.26 8.53 17.60
CA VAL A 181 -3.55 9.21 16.49
C VAL A 181 -4.46 10.09 15.64
N ASN A 182 -5.78 9.82 15.67
CA ASN A 182 -6.78 10.62 14.95
C ASN A 182 -7.55 11.60 15.87
N ASN A 183 -7.21 11.70 17.14
CA ASN A 183 -7.90 12.54 18.13
C ASN A 183 -9.43 12.27 18.18
N LEU A 184 -9.84 11.01 18.05
CA LEU A 184 -11.26 10.63 18.09
C LEU A 184 -11.74 10.56 19.56
N PRO A 185 -13.01 10.94 19.84
CA PRO A 185 -13.57 10.84 21.19
C PRO A 185 -13.65 9.39 21.67
N GLU A 186 -13.73 9.22 23.00
CA GLU A 186 -13.92 7.90 23.64
C GLU A 186 -15.27 7.26 23.31
#